data_93c10952c0e0c693af276cd93efcbe34
#
_entry.id   93c10952c0e0c693af276cd93efcbe34
#
_cell.length_a   1.000
_cell.length_b   1.000
_cell.length_c   1.000
_cell.angle_alpha   90.00
_cell.angle_beta   90.00
_cell.angle_gamma   90.00
#
_symmetry.space_group_name_H-M   'P 1'
#
loop_
_entity.id
_entity.type
_entity.pdbx_description
1 polymer ?
#
loop_
_entity_poly.entity_id
_entity_poly.type
_entity_poly.pdbx_seq_one_letter_code
_entity_poly.pdbx_strand_id
1 'polypeptide(L)'
;SHHHHSKHRKMKTWKKVLLSIGCTLLGLVILAVGTVAYLIYQGGNELFNIDIHVTAPQGIETEENGRYVVYNGETYQFNEKVTNVLCIGVDKRNLDENNNSKVKASGGQADVLMLVSIDTSNGKITLFNISRDSMVDVTMYSAGGAYAGTEKQQICLSYSYGDGKESSCENTVNSVQRLFYNIPINTYFSLDLDGISALNDSVGGVDVVSPETIGEFVEGESYHLVGQ
;
A
#
# COMPACT_ATOMS: atom_id res chain seq x y z
N SER A 1 -56.47 23.06 51.73
CA SER A 1 -55.17 22.40 51.31
C SER A 1 -55.51 21.20 50.43
N HIS A 2 -55.25 21.33 49.15
CA HIS A 2 -55.36 20.23 48.17
C HIS A 2 -53.99 19.56 47.96
N HIS A 3 -53.86 18.34 48.47
CA HIS A 3 -52.73 17.48 48.13
C HIS A 3 -52.93 16.84 46.75
N HIS A 4 -52.14 17.28 45.78
CA HIS A 4 -52.01 16.62 44.48
C HIS A 4 -51.13 15.37 44.63
N HIS A 5 -51.72 14.18 44.67
CA HIS A 5 -51.04 12.92 44.54
C HIS A 5 -50.70 12.65 43.07
N SER A 6 -49.48 12.84 42.68
CA SER A 6 -48.95 12.42 41.37
C SER A 6 -48.87 10.88 41.30
N LYS A 7 -49.78 10.27 40.55
CA LYS A 7 -49.76 8.83 40.26
C LYS A 7 -48.61 8.49 39.32
N HIS A 8 -47.51 8.03 39.86
CA HIS A 8 -46.46 7.40 39.05
C HIS A 8 -47.01 6.13 38.37
N ARG A 9 -47.23 6.21 37.05
CA ARG A 9 -47.73 5.10 36.22
C ARG A 9 -46.59 4.09 36.01
N LYS A 10 -46.56 2.97 36.76
CA LYS A 10 -45.55 1.88 36.59
C LYS A 10 -45.65 1.31 35.18
N MET A 11 -44.57 1.38 34.42
CA MET A 11 -44.46 0.77 33.08
C MET A 11 -44.64 -0.74 33.18
N LYS A 12 -45.45 -1.33 32.24
CA LYS A 12 -45.66 -2.80 32.17
C LYS A 12 -44.31 -3.49 31.92
N THR A 13 -44.07 -4.63 32.55
CA THR A 13 -42.81 -5.38 32.55
C THR A 13 -42.26 -5.65 31.15
N TRP A 14 -43.11 -5.97 30.18
CA TRP A 14 -42.74 -6.20 28.80
C TRP A 14 -42.14 -4.96 28.11
N LYS A 15 -42.64 -3.73 28.43
CA LYS A 15 -42.10 -2.47 27.91
C LYS A 15 -40.70 -2.20 28.45
N LYS A 16 -40.40 -2.62 29.69
CA LYS A 16 -39.05 -2.54 30.25
C LYS A 16 -38.10 -3.48 29.57
N VAL A 17 -38.53 -4.71 29.25
CA VAL A 17 -37.73 -5.70 28.50
C VAL A 17 -37.42 -5.21 27.08
N LEU A 18 -38.43 -4.71 26.35
CA LEU A 18 -38.25 -4.14 25.03
C LEU A 18 -37.29 -2.92 25.03
N LEU A 19 -37.44 -2.05 26.03
CA LEU A 19 -36.55 -0.90 26.20
C LEU A 19 -35.10 -1.35 26.47
N SER A 20 -34.92 -2.37 27.34
CA SER A 20 -33.62 -2.96 27.63
C SER A 20 -32.99 -3.57 26.38
N ILE A 21 -33.72 -4.37 25.60
CA ILE A 21 -33.22 -4.94 24.34
C ILE A 21 -32.85 -3.84 23.33
N GLY A 22 -33.71 -2.80 23.22
CA GLY A 22 -33.43 -1.66 22.35
C GLY A 22 -32.16 -0.90 22.77
N CYS A 23 -31.96 -0.67 24.06
CA CYS A 23 -30.73 -0.03 24.57
C CYS A 23 -29.47 -0.87 24.34
N THR A 24 -29.58 -2.20 24.51
CA THR A 24 -28.42 -3.09 24.25
C THR A 24 -28.05 -3.14 22.76
N LEU A 25 -29.03 -3.22 21.87
CA LEU A 25 -28.81 -3.17 20.43
C LEU A 25 -28.20 -1.83 19.99
N LEU A 26 -28.72 -0.72 20.51
CA LEU A 26 -28.16 0.60 20.24
C LEU A 26 -26.72 0.71 20.73
N GLY A 27 -26.43 0.19 21.92
CA GLY A 27 -25.06 0.14 22.47
C GLY A 27 -24.11 -0.66 21.58
N LEU A 28 -24.55 -1.82 21.06
CA LEU A 28 -23.74 -2.63 20.12
C LEU A 28 -23.49 -1.91 18.80
N VAL A 29 -24.49 -1.21 18.26
CA VAL A 29 -24.33 -0.40 17.02
C VAL A 29 -23.31 0.74 17.25
N ILE A 30 -23.42 1.47 18.36
CA ILE A 30 -22.48 2.55 18.69
C ILE A 30 -21.06 2.00 18.84
N LEU A 31 -20.90 0.84 19.48
CA LEU A 31 -19.62 0.20 19.66
C LEU A 31 -19.02 -0.26 18.31
N ALA A 32 -19.84 -0.84 17.43
CA ALA A 32 -19.41 -1.24 16.09
C ALA A 32 -18.98 -0.03 15.23
N VAL A 33 -19.78 1.05 15.23
CA VAL A 33 -19.42 2.29 14.51
C VAL A 33 -18.16 2.92 15.10
N GLY A 34 -18.03 2.94 16.42
CA GLY A 34 -16.84 3.46 17.10
C GLY A 34 -15.58 2.67 16.78
N THR A 35 -15.67 1.33 16.72
CA THR A 35 -14.50 0.49 16.33
C THR A 35 -14.12 0.70 14.87
N VAL A 36 -15.08 0.79 13.94
CA VAL A 36 -14.80 1.08 12.53
C VAL A 36 -14.19 2.46 12.37
N ALA A 37 -14.72 3.49 13.01
CA ALA A 37 -14.18 4.84 12.99
C ALA A 37 -12.75 4.90 13.58
N TYR A 38 -12.51 4.16 14.67
CA TYR A 38 -11.17 4.04 15.27
C TYR A 38 -10.17 3.37 14.33
N LEU A 39 -10.57 2.27 13.65
CA LEU A 39 -9.71 1.57 12.69
C LEU A 39 -9.39 2.45 11.47
N ILE A 40 -10.37 3.22 10.98
CA ILE A 40 -10.16 4.18 9.88
C ILE A 40 -9.20 5.30 10.33
N TYR A 41 -9.37 5.81 11.55
CA TYR A 41 -8.51 6.85 12.10
C TYR A 41 -7.07 6.35 12.31
N GLN A 42 -6.90 5.13 12.87
CA GLN A 42 -5.59 4.53 13.09
C GLN A 42 -4.89 4.21 11.75
N GLY A 43 -5.60 3.57 10.82
CA GLY A 43 -5.06 3.26 9.50
C GLY A 43 -4.70 4.54 8.71
N GLY A 44 -5.50 5.60 8.83
CA GLY A 44 -5.19 6.90 8.24
C GLY A 44 -3.91 7.50 8.85
N ASN A 45 -3.76 7.46 10.16
CA ASN A 45 -2.56 7.99 10.83
C ASN A 45 -1.29 7.22 10.46
N GLU A 46 -1.35 5.90 10.32
CA GLU A 46 -0.20 5.10 9.88
C GLU A 46 0.18 5.38 8.43
N LEU A 47 -0.81 5.60 7.56
CA LEU A 47 -0.58 5.94 6.14
C LEU A 47 -0.06 7.37 5.93
N PHE A 48 -0.41 8.31 6.80
CA PHE A 48 -0.11 9.74 6.60
C PHE A 48 0.97 10.31 7.53
N ASN A 49 1.35 9.61 8.61
CA ASN A 49 2.39 10.01 9.57
C ASN A 49 3.62 9.10 9.47
N ILE A 50 4.25 9.04 8.33
CA ILE A 50 5.53 8.34 8.21
C ILE A 50 6.65 9.33 8.51
N ASP A 51 7.46 9.03 9.54
CA ASP A 51 8.75 9.67 9.74
C ASP A 51 9.64 9.37 8.52
N ILE A 52 9.80 10.38 7.67
CA ILE A 52 10.59 10.26 6.45
C ILE A 52 12.07 10.26 6.85
N HIS A 53 12.60 9.10 7.22
CA HIS A 53 14.03 8.88 7.29
C HIS A 53 14.58 8.64 5.88
N VAL A 54 14.68 9.73 5.14
CA VAL A 54 15.18 9.69 3.78
C VAL A 54 16.69 9.77 3.81
N THR A 55 17.36 8.70 3.47
CA THR A 55 18.79 8.75 3.13
C THR A 55 18.90 9.34 1.73
N ALA A 56 19.39 10.57 1.62
CA ALA A 56 19.57 11.23 0.33
C ALA A 56 20.37 10.36 -0.64
N PRO A 57 19.89 10.19 -1.88
CA PRO A 57 20.66 9.53 -2.92
C PRO A 57 21.97 10.27 -3.17
N GLN A 58 23.01 9.53 -3.62
CA GLN A 58 24.26 10.19 -4.02
C GLN A 58 24.00 11.20 -5.15
N GLY A 59 24.42 12.44 -4.94
CA GLY A 59 24.35 13.51 -5.93
C GLY A 59 23.08 14.38 -5.89
N ILE A 60 22.22 14.18 -4.91
CA ILE A 60 21.08 15.08 -4.66
C ILE A 60 21.32 15.83 -3.35
N GLU A 61 21.35 17.16 -3.43
CA GLU A 61 21.40 18.01 -2.26
C GLU A 61 20.00 18.06 -1.65
N THR A 62 19.86 17.64 -0.39
CA THR A 62 18.63 17.75 0.37
C THR A 62 18.83 18.65 1.57
N GLU A 63 17.86 19.51 1.83
CA GLU A 63 17.84 20.39 2.98
C GLU A 63 16.76 19.97 3.97
N GLU A 64 16.90 20.31 5.23
CA GLU A 64 15.92 20.05 6.30
C GLU A 64 15.41 18.60 6.36
N ASN A 65 16.31 17.64 6.59
CA ASN A 65 15.98 16.22 6.73
C ASN A 65 15.26 15.59 5.52
N GLY A 66 15.57 16.05 4.30
CA GLY A 66 14.99 15.51 3.06
C GLY A 66 13.63 16.12 2.67
N ARG A 67 13.17 17.15 3.37
CA ARG A 67 11.92 17.84 3.04
C ARG A 67 12.01 18.64 1.75
N TYR A 68 13.19 19.13 1.43
CA TYR A 68 13.49 19.90 0.22
C TYR A 68 14.51 19.18 -0.65
N VAL A 69 14.36 19.34 -1.94
CA VAL A 69 15.28 18.83 -2.96
C VAL A 69 15.76 19.97 -3.84
N VAL A 70 17.05 20.04 -4.11
CA VAL A 70 17.61 21.02 -5.07
C VAL A 70 17.76 20.34 -6.43
N TYR A 71 17.08 20.87 -7.43
CA TYR A 71 17.17 20.39 -8.81
C TYR A 71 17.41 21.55 -9.77
N ASN A 72 18.48 21.48 -10.57
CA ASN A 72 18.92 22.56 -11.48
C ASN A 72 19.09 23.93 -10.80
N GLY A 73 19.50 23.96 -9.52
CA GLY A 73 19.71 25.18 -8.75
C GLY A 73 18.42 25.80 -8.17
N GLU A 74 17.29 25.14 -8.33
CA GLU A 74 16.03 25.52 -7.72
C GLU A 74 15.64 24.55 -6.61
N THR A 75 15.09 25.08 -5.51
CA THR A 75 14.66 24.28 -4.35
C THR A 75 13.19 23.94 -4.47
N TYR A 76 12.88 22.67 -4.40
CA TYR A 76 11.53 22.12 -4.43
C TYR A 76 11.17 21.51 -3.09
N GLN A 77 9.94 21.73 -2.64
CA GLN A 77 9.37 21.09 -1.45
C GLN A 77 8.42 19.97 -1.87
N PHE A 78 8.49 18.85 -1.18
CA PHE A 78 7.49 17.78 -1.36
C PHE A 78 6.11 18.26 -0.89
N ASN A 79 5.09 17.95 -1.70
CA ASN A 79 3.72 18.25 -1.34
C ASN A 79 3.21 17.25 -0.29
N GLU A 80 3.06 17.69 0.95
CA GLU A 80 2.58 16.87 2.09
C GLU A 80 1.14 16.34 1.91
N LYS A 81 0.38 16.90 0.95
CA LYS A 81 -0.97 16.42 0.62
C LYS A 81 -0.97 15.28 -0.41
N VAL A 82 0.19 14.84 -0.87
CA VAL A 82 0.34 13.73 -1.79
C VAL A 82 0.78 12.50 -1.02
N THR A 83 -0.01 11.44 -1.11
CA THR A 83 0.33 10.12 -0.60
C THR A 83 0.82 9.25 -1.76
N ASN A 84 2.00 8.68 -1.60
CA ASN A 84 2.62 7.81 -2.60
C ASN A 84 2.58 6.35 -2.14
N VAL A 85 2.06 5.48 -2.99
CA VAL A 85 1.94 4.05 -2.77
C VAL A 85 2.72 3.32 -3.86
N LEU A 86 3.68 2.48 -3.48
CA LEU A 86 4.42 1.67 -4.45
C LEU A 86 3.78 0.29 -4.57
N CYS A 87 3.34 -0.06 -5.78
CA CYS A 87 2.87 -1.40 -6.12
C CYS A 87 4.01 -2.17 -6.78
N ILE A 88 4.36 -3.33 -6.22
CA ILE A 88 5.46 -4.19 -6.64
C ILE A 88 4.89 -5.52 -7.11
N GLY A 89 5.01 -5.83 -8.40
CA GLY A 89 4.67 -7.14 -8.95
C GLY A 89 5.91 -8.01 -9.06
N VAL A 90 5.88 -9.19 -8.44
CA VAL A 90 7.03 -10.11 -8.38
C VAL A 90 6.77 -11.33 -9.25
N ASP A 91 7.71 -11.66 -10.13
CA ASP A 91 7.65 -12.87 -10.96
C ASP A 91 7.95 -14.12 -10.11
N LYS A 92 7.01 -14.43 -9.22
CA LYS A 92 7.06 -15.61 -8.35
C LYS A 92 5.65 -16.10 -8.08
N ARG A 93 5.45 -17.43 -7.99
CA ARG A 93 4.11 -17.97 -7.76
C ARG A 93 3.69 -17.98 -6.30
N ASN A 94 4.59 -17.92 -5.35
CA ASN A 94 4.24 -17.96 -3.93
C ASN A 94 5.30 -17.23 -3.10
N LEU A 95 4.98 -16.06 -2.58
CA LEU A 95 5.85 -15.30 -1.68
C LEU A 95 5.99 -15.96 -0.30
N ASP A 96 5.01 -16.80 0.10
CA ASP A 96 4.99 -17.48 1.39
C ASP A 96 5.77 -18.80 1.42
N GLU A 97 6.17 -19.33 0.27
CA GLU A 97 7.05 -20.49 0.28
C GLU A 97 8.33 -20.15 1.05
N ASN A 98 8.43 -20.77 2.23
CA ASN A 98 9.58 -20.65 3.11
C ASN A 98 10.84 -21.12 2.37
N ASN A 99 11.45 -20.20 1.64
CA ASN A 99 12.83 -20.35 1.27
C ASN A 99 13.65 -20.18 2.55
N ASN A 100 13.82 -21.25 3.31
CA ASN A 100 14.82 -21.39 4.35
C ASN A 100 16.26 -21.28 3.79
N SER A 101 16.40 -20.85 2.55
CA SER A 101 17.69 -20.53 1.98
C SER A 101 18.15 -19.20 2.58
N LYS A 102 19.18 -19.28 3.40
CA LYS A 102 19.93 -18.13 3.91
C LYS A 102 20.62 -17.34 2.78
N VAL A 103 20.33 -17.66 1.54
CA VAL A 103 20.88 -17.02 0.34
C VAL A 103 19.90 -15.95 -0.10
N LYS A 104 20.17 -14.72 0.27
CA LYS A 104 19.43 -13.52 -0.13
C LYS A 104 19.69 -13.21 -1.61
N ALA A 105 19.44 -13.89 -2.56
CA ALA A 105 19.50 -13.59 -3.99
C ALA A 105 18.46 -14.40 -4.78
N SER A 106 17.62 -15.16 -4.08
CA SER A 106 16.58 -16.02 -4.67
C SER A 106 15.16 -15.42 -4.53
N GLY A 107 15.05 -14.16 -4.13
CA GLY A 107 13.77 -13.52 -3.81
C GLY A 107 12.83 -13.28 -5.00
N GLY A 108 13.28 -13.53 -6.24
CA GLY A 108 12.59 -13.11 -7.45
C GLY A 108 13.00 -11.68 -7.86
N GLN A 109 12.36 -11.14 -8.89
CA GLN A 109 12.59 -9.79 -9.38
C GLN A 109 11.30 -8.99 -9.32
N ALA A 110 11.41 -7.68 -9.13
CA ALA A 110 10.28 -6.76 -9.23
C ALA A 110 10.02 -6.43 -10.71
N ASP A 111 9.24 -7.24 -11.37
CA ASP A 111 8.99 -7.11 -12.81
C ASP A 111 7.97 -6.02 -13.15
N VAL A 112 7.10 -5.70 -12.20
CA VAL A 112 6.15 -4.59 -12.30
C VAL A 112 6.39 -3.63 -11.15
N LEU A 113 6.59 -2.37 -11.49
CA LEU A 113 6.76 -1.28 -10.54
C LEU A 113 5.82 -0.14 -10.94
N MET A 114 4.84 0.15 -10.10
CA MET A 114 3.89 1.23 -10.31
C MET A 114 3.82 2.12 -9.08
N LEU A 115 4.18 3.39 -9.23
CA LEU A 115 4.01 4.38 -8.18
C LEU A 115 2.66 5.08 -8.36
N VAL A 116 1.79 4.95 -7.37
CA VAL A 116 0.48 5.57 -7.31
C VAL A 116 0.57 6.80 -6.41
N SER A 117 0.41 7.99 -6.98
CA SER A 117 0.42 9.26 -6.25
C SER A 117 -1.00 9.80 -6.13
N ILE A 118 -1.47 9.96 -4.90
CA ILE A 118 -2.83 10.39 -4.57
C ILE A 118 -2.76 11.77 -3.95
N ASP A 119 -3.24 12.80 -4.66
CA ASP A 119 -3.39 14.15 -4.11
C ASP A 119 -4.68 14.21 -3.29
N THR A 120 -4.53 14.21 -1.97
CA THR A 120 -5.66 14.21 -1.03
C THR A 120 -6.41 15.55 -0.99
N SER A 121 -5.86 16.62 -1.56
CA SER A 121 -6.50 17.94 -1.60
C SER A 121 -7.57 18.07 -2.69
N ASN A 122 -7.44 17.29 -3.77
CA ASN A 122 -8.35 17.38 -4.93
C ASN A 122 -8.82 16.00 -5.44
N GLY A 123 -8.33 14.89 -4.81
CA GLY A 123 -8.68 13.52 -5.19
C GLY A 123 -8.04 13.05 -6.50
N LYS A 124 -7.05 13.76 -7.04
CA LYS A 124 -6.37 13.36 -8.26
C LYS A 124 -5.44 12.19 -7.98
N ILE A 125 -5.55 11.14 -8.80
CA ILE A 125 -4.66 9.99 -8.79
C ILE A 125 -3.77 10.05 -10.04
N THR A 126 -2.45 9.91 -9.84
CA THR A 126 -1.47 9.81 -10.92
C THR A 126 -0.73 8.51 -10.81
N LEU A 127 -0.65 7.76 -11.91
CA LEU A 127 0.05 6.47 -11.99
C LEU A 127 1.35 6.67 -12.77
N PHE A 128 2.47 6.27 -12.16
CA PHE A 128 3.78 6.23 -12.80
C PHE A 128 4.18 4.78 -12.99
N ASN A 129 4.18 4.32 -14.24
CA ASN A 129 4.74 3.01 -14.58
C ASN A 129 6.27 3.15 -14.69
N ILE A 130 7.00 2.42 -13.87
CA ILE A 130 8.47 2.45 -13.82
C ILE A 130 8.98 1.23 -14.58
N SER A 131 9.78 1.48 -15.62
CA SER A 131 10.41 0.37 -16.35
C SER A 131 11.31 -0.44 -15.42
N ARG A 132 11.15 -1.76 -15.43
CA ARG A 132 12.00 -2.69 -14.67
C ARG A 132 13.49 -2.56 -15.02
N ASP A 133 13.80 -2.07 -16.21
CA ASP A 133 15.16 -1.89 -16.74
C ASP A 133 15.74 -0.50 -16.43
N SER A 134 15.04 0.34 -15.68
CA SER A 134 15.55 1.64 -15.23
C SER A 134 16.83 1.44 -14.43
N MET A 135 17.88 2.15 -14.84
CA MET A 135 19.18 2.09 -14.16
C MET A 135 19.20 3.05 -12.98
N VAL A 136 19.36 2.50 -11.78
CA VAL A 136 19.34 3.25 -10.51
C VAL A 136 20.41 2.68 -9.57
N ASP A 137 20.81 3.46 -8.58
CA ASP A 137 21.69 2.97 -7.53
C ASP A 137 20.95 1.98 -6.63
N VAL A 138 21.28 0.70 -6.74
CA VAL A 138 20.67 -0.41 -5.99
C VAL A 138 21.59 -0.81 -4.85
N THR A 139 21.05 -0.91 -3.66
CA THR A 139 21.78 -1.43 -2.50
C THR A 139 21.83 -2.96 -2.56
N MET A 140 23.04 -3.50 -2.49
CA MET A 140 23.31 -4.93 -2.50
C MET A 140 23.61 -5.45 -1.11
N TYR A 141 23.15 -6.67 -0.84
CA TYR A 141 23.44 -7.40 0.38
C TYR A 141 24.08 -8.75 0.04
N SER A 142 25.06 -9.17 0.85
CA SER A 142 25.65 -10.50 0.75
C SER A 142 24.63 -11.59 1.13
N ALA A 143 24.92 -12.83 0.81
CA ALA A 143 24.13 -14.00 1.21
C ALA A 143 23.87 -14.07 2.73
N GLY A 144 24.74 -13.53 3.56
CA GLY A 144 24.56 -13.41 5.01
C GLY A 144 23.74 -12.20 5.46
N GLY A 145 23.28 -11.35 4.52
CA GLY A 145 22.50 -10.14 4.81
C GLY A 145 23.33 -8.93 5.23
N ALA A 146 24.65 -8.98 5.12
CA ALA A 146 25.50 -7.83 5.35
C ALA A 146 25.49 -6.91 4.11
N TYR A 147 25.53 -5.60 4.35
CA TYR A 147 25.69 -4.61 3.29
C TYR A 147 26.95 -4.89 2.45
N ALA A 148 26.78 -5.01 1.13
CA ALA A 148 27.85 -5.34 0.19
C ALA A 148 28.23 -4.17 -0.73
N GLY A 149 27.47 -3.09 -0.71
CA GLY A 149 27.72 -1.90 -1.54
C GLY A 149 26.45 -1.36 -2.18
N THR A 150 26.59 -0.31 -2.95
CA THR A 150 25.53 0.27 -3.79
C THR A 150 26.11 0.49 -5.17
N GLU A 151 25.47 -0.05 -6.18
CA GLU A 151 25.92 0.04 -7.58
C GLU A 151 24.75 0.35 -8.51
N LYS A 152 25.07 0.95 -9.66
CA LYS A 152 24.08 1.24 -10.70
C LYS A 152 23.67 -0.05 -11.40
N GLN A 153 22.42 -0.46 -11.20
CA GLN A 153 21.83 -1.68 -11.75
C GLN A 153 20.40 -1.45 -12.20
N GLN A 154 19.81 -2.43 -12.87
CA GLN A 154 18.38 -2.44 -13.18
C GLN A 154 17.56 -2.44 -11.88
N ILE A 155 16.52 -1.61 -11.81
CA ILE A 155 15.72 -1.42 -10.59
C ILE A 155 15.02 -2.71 -10.14
N CYS A 156 14.67 -3.60 -11.07
CA CYS A 156 14.04 -4.89 -10.75
C CYS A 156 14.92 -5.78 -9.85
N LEU A 157 16.26 -5.63 -9.92
CA LEU A 157 17.19 -6.39 -9.11
C LEU A 157 17.22 -5.96 -7.65
N SER A 158 16.68 -4.77 -7.32
CA SER A 158 16.60 -4.30 -5.94
C SER A 158 15.87 -5.28 -5.04
N TYR A 159 14.79 -5.89 -5.54
CA TYR A 159 14.01 -6.91 -4.84
C TYR A 159 14.83 -8.18 -4.56
N SER A 160 15.64 -8.60 -5.53
CA SER A 160 16.44 -9.83 -5.43
C SER A 160 17.48 -9.80 -4.31
N TYR A 161 17.97 -8.62 -3.93
CA TYR A 161 18.96 -8.47 -2.87
C TYR A 161 18.39 -8.50 -1.45
N GLY A 162 17.08 -8.60 -1.29
CA GLY A 162 16.41 -8.77 0.00
C GLY A 162 16.16 -10.24 0.37
N ASP A 163 15.18 -10.45 1.24
CA ASP A 163 14.76 -11.75 1.76
C ASP A 163 13.61 -12.39 0.96
N GLY A 164 13.15 -11.73 -0.09
CA GLY A 164 11.93 -12.08 -0.83
C GLY A 164 10.64 -11.65 -0.15
N LYS A 165 10.72 -10.87 0.92
CA LYS A 165 9.61 -10.35 1.71
C LYS A 165 9.82 -8.86 2.01
N GLU A 166 9.79 -8.50 3.28
CA GLU A 166 9.87 -7.11 3.76
C GLU A 166 11.15 -6.39 3.32
N SER A 167 12.31 -6.97 3.57
CA SER A 167 13.59 -6.32 3.21
C SER A 167 13.77 -6.19 1.69
N SER A 168 13.18 -7.08 0.89
CA SER A 168 13.13 -6.94 -0.57
C SER A 168 12.27 -5.77 -1.01
N CYS A 169 11.09 -5.62 -0.40
CA CYS A 169 10.21 -4.48 -0.65
C CYS A 169 10.85 -3.17 -0.25
N GLU A 170 11.45 -3.09 0.94
CA GLU A 170 12.15 -1.89 1.43
C GLU A 170 13.32 -1.49 0.53
N ASN A 171 14.12 -2.46 0.06
CA ASN A 171 15.19 -2.20 -0.88
C ASN A 171 14.68 -1.65 -2.22
N THR A 172 13.52 -2.16 -2.67
CA THR A 172 12.85 -1.67 -3.88
C THR A 172 12.30 -0.25 -3.67
N VAL A 173 11.67 0.02 -2.53
CA VAL A 173 11.23 1.37 -2.13
C VAL A 173 12.40 2.34 -2.16
N ASN A 174 13.53 2.00 -1.54
CA ASN A 174 14.74 2.84 -1.53
C ASN A 174 15.25 3.13 -2.96
N SER A 175 15.20 2.15 -3.85
CA SER A 175 15.63 2.30 -5.24
C SER A 175 14.67 3.21 -6.03
N VAL A 176 13.35 3.09 -5.82
CA VAL A 176 12.35 3.97 -6.42
C VAL A 176 12.48 5.40 -5.87
N GLN A 177 12.71 5.56 -4.57
CA GLN A 177 12.95 6.88 -3.98
C GLN A 177 14.15 7.57 -4.64
N ARG A 178 15.26 6.85 -4.84
CA ARG A 178 16.44 7.39 -5.54
C ARG A 178 16.13 7.82 -6.97
N LEU A 179 15.30 7.07 -7.68
CA LEU A 179 14.88 7.41 -9.04
C LEU A 179 14.07 8.71 -9.09
N PHE A 180 13.26 8.98 -8.07
CA PHE A 180 12.37 10.14 -7.97
C PHE A 180 12.86 11.22 -7.00
N TYR A 181 14.19 11.45 -6.95
CA TYR A 181 14.77 12.53 -6.14
C TYR A 181 14.32 12.50 -4.67
N ASN A 182 14.23 11.29 -4.13
CA ASN A 182 13.91 11.06 -2.74
C ASN A 182 12.46 11.36 -2.35
N ILE A 183 11.53 11.20 -3.30
CA ILE A 183 10.11 11.36 -3.01
C ILE A 183 9.69 10.43 -1.85
N PRO A 184 8.91 10.92 -0.88
CA PRO A 184 8.41 10.06 0.19
C PRO A 184 7.46 9.01 -0.39
N ILE A 185 7.71 7.74 -0.08
CA ILE A 185 6.81 6.61 -0.38
C ILE A 185 6.17 6.19 0.93
N ASN A 186 4.87 6.42 1.06
CA ASN A 186 4.13 6.26 2.31
C ASN A 186 3.86 4.80 2.65
N THR A 187 3.63 3.97 1.65
CA THR A 187 3.40 2.53 1.81
C THR A 187 3.71 1.79 0.53
N TYR A 188 3.77 0.48 0.62
CA TYR A 188 3.93 -0.38 -0.54
C TYR A 188 3.02 -1.61 -0.45
N PHE A 189 2.72 -2.20 -1.60
CA PHE A 189 2.10 -3.51 -1.74
C PHE A 189 2.97 -4.37 -2.64
N SER A 190 3.19 -5.61 -2.23
CA SER A 190 3.85 -6.61 -3.05
C SER A 190 2.86 -7.71 -3.42
N LEU A 191 2.82 -8.06 -4.69
CA LEU A 191 1.90 -9.04 -5.23
C LEU A 191 2.69 -10.04 -6.07
N ASP A 192 2.46 -11.33 -5.83
CA ASP A 192 2.95 -12.42 -6.67
C ASP A 192 1.92 -12.79 -7.75
N LEU A 193 2.28 -13.75 -8.61
CA LEU A 193 1.39 -14.18 -9.70
C LEU A 193 0.08 -14.81 -9.18
N ASP A 194 0.13 -15.52 -8.06
CA ASP A 194 -1.06 -16.16 -7.48
C ASP A 194 -1.97 -15.11 -6.79
N GLY A 195 -1.38 -14.05 -6.25
CA GLY A 195 -2.11 -12.93 -5.64
C GLY A 195 -2.89 -12.08 -6.64
N ILE A 196 -2.50 -12.07 -7.93
CA ILE A 196 -3.23 -11.34 -8.98
C ILE A 196 -4.66 -11.86 -9.10
N SER A 197 -4.85 -13.17 -9.08
CA SER A 197 -6.18 -13.79 -9.14
C SER A 197 -7.05 -13.35 -7.98
N ALA A 198 -6.54 -13.43 -6.75
CA ALA A 198 -7.27 -13.02 -5.55
C ALA A 198 -7.61 -11.52 -5.54
N LEU A 199 -6.69 -10.67 -6.01
CA LEU A 199 -6.92 -9.23 -6.14
C LEU A 199 -8.04 -8.94 -7.17
N ASN A 200 -7.98 -9.59 -8.33
CA ASN A 200 -8.98 -9.46 -9.37
C ASN A 200 -10.38 -9.87 -8.89
N ASP A 201 -10.48 -10.98 -8.17
CA ASP A 201 -11.74 -11.45 -7.59
C ASP A 201 -12.30 -10.50 -6.52
N SER A 202 -11.42 -9.87 -5.75
CA SER A 202 -11.82 -8.94 -4.70
C SER A 202 -12.54 -7.70 -5.24
N VAL A 203 -12.29 -7.33 -6.48
CA VAL A 203 -12.95 -6.21 -7.18
C VAL A 203 -14.09 -6.68 -8.10
N GLY A 204 -14.41 -7.97 -8.13
CA GLY A 204 -15.49 -8.56 -8.93
C GLY A 204 -15.08 -8.87 -10.37
N GLY A 205 -13.81 -9.01 -10.66
CA GLY A 205 -13.27 -9.25 -12.00
C GLY A 205 -13.04 -7.97 -12.80
N VAL A 206 -12.51 -8.12 -13.99
CA VAL A 206 -12.28 -7.03 -14.94
C VAL A 206 -12.82 -7.37 -16.32
N ASP A 207 -13.41 -6.39 -17.00
CA ASP A 207 -13.83 -6.50 -18.39
C ASP A 207 -12.69 -6.02 -19.29
N VAL A 208 -12.25 -6.87 -20.21
CA VAL A 208 -11.20 -6.56 -21.17
C VAL A 208 -11.66 -6.85 -22.59
N VAL A 209 -11.20 -6.03 -23.54
CA VAL A 209 -11.33 -6.31 -24.96
C VAL A 209 -9.99 -6.86 -25.45
N SER A 210 -10.00 -8.04 -26.06
CA SER A 210 -8.75 -8.63 -26.55
C SER A 210 -8.19 -7.79 -27.71
N PRO A 211 -6.95 -7.29 -27.60
CA PRO A 211 -6.32 -6.49 -28.66
C PRO A 211 -5.88 -7.34 -29.86
N GLU A 212 -5.74 -8.64 -29.66
CA GLU A 212 -5.33 -9.61 -30.68
C GLU A 212 -5.86 -11.01 -30.33
N THR A 213 -5.81 -11.94 -31.28
CA THR A 213 -6.21 -13.33 -31.02
C THR A 213 -5.07 -14.08 -30.31
N ILE A 214 -5.29 -14.47 -29.03
CA ILE A 214 -4.33 -15.21 -28.20
C ILE A 214 -5.05 -16.40 -27.57
N GLY A 215 -4.74 -17.61 -27.99
CA GLY A 215 -5.39 -18.81 -27.48
C GLY A 215 -6.90 -18.80 -27.73
N GLU A 216 -7.70 -18.77 -26.66
CA GLU A 216 -9.16 -18.71 -26.72
C GLU A 216 -9.74 -17.27 -26.83
N PHE A 217 -8.89 -16.26 -26.61
CA PHE A 217 -9.29 -14.84 -26.71
C PHE A 217 -9.22 -14.37 -28.16
N VAL A 218 -10.33 -13.88 -28.67
CA VAL A 218 -10.46 -13.41 -30.06
C VAL A 218 -10.33 -11.90 -30.09
N GLU A 219 -9.59 -11.38 -31.09
CA GLU A 219 -9.40 -9.94 -31.29
C GLU A 219 -10.76 -9.21 -31.40
N GLY A 220 -10.90 -8.14 -30.61
CA GLY A 220 -12.09 -7.29 -30.59
C GLY A 220 -13.25 -7.82 -29.76
N GLU A 221 -13.19 -9.05 -29.24
CA GLU A 221 -14.20 -9.57 -28.32
C GLU A 221 -13.95 -9.13 -26.87
N SER A 222 -15.05 -8.98 -26.13
CA SER A 222 -15.03 -8.60 -24.70
C SER A 222 -15.10 -9.84 -23.82
N TYR A 223 -14.26 -9.89 -22.78
CA TYR A 223 -14.20 -10.97 -21.82
C TYR A 223 -14.29 -10.42 -20.41
N HIS A 224 -15.10 -11.06 -19.57
CA HIS A 224 -15.09 -10.81 -18.12
C HIS A 224 -14.14 -11.79 -17.47
N LEU A 225 -12.98 -11.30 -17.00
CA LEU A 225 -11.96 -12.11 -16.37
C LEU A 225 -12.19 -12.16 -14.86
N VAL A 226 -12.35 -13.36 -14.34
CA VAL A 226 -12.37 -13.67 -12.91
C VAL A 226 -11.19 -14.60 -12.60
N GLY A 227 -10.71 -14.57 -11.35
CA GLY A 227 -9.67 -15.49 -10.91
C GLY A 227 -10.19 -16.94 -10.90
N GLN A 228 -9.34 -17.90 -11.18
CA GLN A 228 -9.61 -19.34 -11.09
C GLN A 228 -8.75 -19.95 -10.00
#